data_1d7c8f038c84a742b8549231692ef5c7
#
_entry.id   1d7c8f038c84a742b8549231692ef5c7
#
_cell.length_a   1.000
_cell.length_b   1.000
_cell.length_c   1.000
_cell.angle_alpha   90.00
_cell.angle_beta   90.00
_cell.angle_gamma   90.00
#
_symmetry.space_group_name_H-M   'P 1'
#
loop_
_entity.id
_entity.type
_entity.pdbx_description
1 polymer ?
#
loop_
_entity_poly.entity_id
_entity_poly.type
_entity_poly.pdbx_seq_one_letter_code
_entity_poly.pdbx_strand_id
1 'polypeptide(L)'
;MRKIPVNTQAVRFAAFLCFSLGTAATLNAAAPAPVIDPARITAHVKVLSADDFEGRAPASNAETKTVDYLVRQLKAAGVQPGGDLRGSTRAWTQDVPLLRAETVGPLRISVRAGGETLQWKQSEQIVIRAALTGASHVNVEDAPLVFVGYGVSAPERNWDDYKGVDLKGRIALMLVNDPDFETGAGDFGGKAMTYYGRWTYKFEEAARRGAAGVFVIHETAAASYGWATPANSDAAPMFDVVRDDPLAQHTPLEAWIQRDAAVDLFRRAGLDFERLKAQARTREFRPVTLDGVAFSTDFDVKTGRVVSKNVVGVLPGRTHPAERIVYTAHWDHLGVGRPDAKGDAIYNGAVDNAAGVAQVLEIARAFAKAPRTARTTVFMFVTAEEKGLLGSEYYATHPLYPLATTVANLNTDSPRPTAPARDFTTAGDGAVTLQDDLIITGREFGRTYTPDPLPAAGRFFRSDHFSLAKRGVPAISFKSGDDLREGGKAAGEVWNSAYDAGSYHQPADEFTADWRSDGIAADADLLYVLGRGLASSREWPQWKDGSEFRAVRDASAAERPR
;
A
#
# COMPACT_ATOMS: atom_id res chain seq x y z
N MET A 1 12.13 -51.03 -73.42
CA MET A 1 13.31 -50.99 -74.33
C MET A 1 14.26 -49.91 -73.86
N ARG A 2 15.56 -50.25 -73.82
CA ARG A 2 16.77 -49.46 -73.55
C ARG A 2 17.02 -49.03 -72.12
N LYS A 3 17.88 -49.78 -71.46
CA LYS A 3 18.69 -49.45 -70.28
C LYS A 3 19.81 -48.51 -70.67
N ILE A 4 20.13 -47.54 -69.80
CA ILE A 4 21.40 -46.80 -69.80
C ILE A 4 22.01 -46.91 -68.41
N PRO A 5 23.33 -47.13 -68.26
CA PRO A 5 23.95 -47.59 -67.02
C PRO A 5 24.36 -46.43 -66.10
N VAL A 6 24.35 -46.72 -64.81
CA VAL A 6 24.84 -45.91 -63.71
C VAL A 6 26.36 -46.02 -63.62
N ASN A 7 27.09 -44.93 -63.62
CA ASN A 7 28.50 -44.89 -63.35
C ASN A 7 28.72 -44.36 -61.90
N THR A 8 29.29 -45.23 -61.06
CA THR A 8 29.70 -44.94 -59.69
C THR A 8 31.12 -44.42 -59.65
N GLN A 9 31.32 -43.18 -59.26
CA GLN A 9 32.63 -42.73 -58.73
C GLN A 9 32.45 -42.34 -57.25
N ALA A 10 33.14 -43.12 -56.41
CA ALA A 10 33.25 -42.85 -55.00
C ALA A 10 34.32 -41.77 -54.77
N VAL A 11 33.93 -40.63 -54.21
CA VAL A 11 34.83 -39.61 -53.68
C VAL A 11 34.85 -39.75 -52.15
N ARG A 12 35.97 -40.16 -51.60
CA ARG A 12 36.23 -40.17 -50.15
C ARG A 12 36.51 -38.76 -49.68
N PHE A 13 35.61 -38.18 -48.91
CA PHE A 13 35.89 -36.98 -48.11
C PHE A 13 36.26 -37.43 -46.68
N ALA A 14 37.49 -37.15 -46.27
CA ALA A 14 37.94 -37.23 -44.91
C ALA A 14 37.40 -36.04 -44.11
N ALA A 15 36.47 -36.24 -43.21
CA ALA A 15 35.99 -35.22 -42.28
C ALA A 15 36.95 -35.10 -41.10
N PHE A 16 37.68 -34.02 -41.00
CA PHE A 16 38.40 -33.60 -39.81
C PHE A 16 37.36 -32.96 -38.86
N LEU A 17 36.99 -33.67 -37.78
CA LEU A 17 36.24 -33.14 -36.68
C LEU A 17 37.19 -32.36 -35.76
N CYS A 18 37.27 -31.04 -35.92
CA CYS A 18 37.81 -30.15 -34.88
C CYS A 18 36.75 -29.95 -33.79
N PHE A 19 36.88 -30.66 -32.68
CA PHE A 19 36.16 -30.34 -31.43
C PHE A 19 36.82 -29.09 -30.83
N SER A 20 36.29 -27.92 -31.10
CA SER A 20 36.57 -26.73 -30.30
C SER A 20 35.72 -26.80 -29.02
N LEU A 21 36.33 -27.20 -27.90
CA LEU A 21 35.80 -26.93 -26.56
C LEU A 21 35.74 -25.40 -26.36
N GLY A 22 34.63 -24.82 -26.69
CA GLY A 22 34.30 -23.46 -26.26
C GLY A 22 33.99 -23.50 -24.76
N THR A 23 34.97 -23.19 -23.91
CA THR A 23 34.72 -22.81 -22.54
C THR A 23 33.87 -21.55 -22.57
N ALA A 24 32.56 -21.70 -22.36
CA ALA A 24 31.69 -20.57 -22.04
C ALA A 24 32.14 -20.03 -20.67
N ALA A 25 33.04 -19.06 -20.69
CA ALA A 25 33.31 -18.25 -19.51
C ALA A 25 32.03 -17.44 -19.26
N THR A 26 31.25 -17.86 -18.27
CA THR A 26 30.23 -16.99 -17.66
C THR A 26 30.99 -15.80 -17.09
N LEU A 27 30.97 -14.68 -17.82
CA LEU A 27 31.33 -13.38 -17.26
C LEU A 27 30.34 -13.12 -16.11
N ASN A 28 30.72 -13.50 -14.91
CA ASN A 28 30.10 -12.94 -13.71
C ASN A 28 30.47 -11.44 -13.72
N ALA A 29 29.57 -10.60 -14.24
CA ALA A 29 29.71 -9.18 -14.05
C ALA A 29 29.80 -8.93 -12.53
N ALA A 30 30.84 -8.22 -12.09
CA ALA A 30 30.97 -7.86 -10.69
C ALA A 30 29.75 -7.02 -10.28
N ALA A 31 29.21 -7.28 -9.09
CA ALA A 31 28.10 -6.50 -8.56
C ALA A 31 28.44 -4.99 -8.59
N PRO A 32 27.45 -4.11 -8.85
CA PRO A 32 27.68 -2.66 -8.83
C PRO A 32 28.34 -2.20 -7.52
N ALA A 33 29.28 -1.27 -7.62
CA ALA A 33 29.96 -0.77 -6.42
C ALA A 33 28.97 0.00 -5.53
N PRO A 34 29.02 -0.18 -4.18
CA PRO A 34 28.16 0.51 -3.24
C PRO A 34 28.30 2.04 -3.38
N VAL A 35 27.18 2.75 -3.39
CA VAL A 35 27.11 4.22 -3.50
C VAL A 35 26.58 4.83 -2.21
N ILE A 36 25.75 4.08 -1.48
CA ILE A 36 25.05 4.50 -0.26
C ILE A 36 25.91 4.19 0.96
N ASP A 37 26.10 5.21 1.82
CA ASP A 37 26.89 5.09 3.05
C ASP A 37 25.99 4.69 4.23
N PRO A 38 26.18 3.48 4.82
CA PRO A 38 25.39 3.04 5.97
C PRO A 38 25.46 3.97 7.17
N ALA A 39 26.60 4.61 7.41
CA ALA A 39 26.76 5.52 8.53
C ALA A 39 25.86 6.75 8.43
N ARG A 40 25.58 7.21 7.21
CA ARG A 40 24.67 8.33 6.98
C ARG A 40 23.22 7.93 7.21
N ILE A 41 22.82 6.71 6.79
CA ILE A 41 21.48 6.15 7.11
C ILE A 41 21.32 6.10 8.62
N THR A 42 22.29 5.52 9.35
CA THR A 42 22.28 5.48 10.82
C THR A 42 22.10 6.87 11.43
N ALA A 43 22.82 7.87 10.91
CA ALA A 43 22.72 9.24 11.41
C ALA A 43 21.32 9.85 11.21
N HIS A 44 20.67 9.59 10.06
CA HIS A 44 19.31 10.05 9.80
C HIS A 44 18.29 9.37 10.71
N VAL A 45 18.36 8.04 10.84
CA VAL A 45 17.45 7.29 11.71
C VAL A 45 17.57 7.76 13.14
N LYS A 46 18.79 7.84 13.68
CA LYS A 46 19.05 8.29 15.05
C LYS A 46 18.45 9.68 15.35
N VAL A 47 18.44 10.58 14.37
CA VAL A 47 17.83 11.91 14.54
C VAL A 47 16.32 11.83 14.48
N LEU A 48 15.77 11.17 13.45
CA LEU A 48 14.32 11.15 13.20
C LEU A 48 13.57 10.36 14.26
N SER A 49 14.17 9.32 14.85
CA SER A 49 13.55 8.51 15.90
C SER A 49 13.94 8.93 17.32
N ALA A 50 14.56 10.10 17.50
CA ALA A 50 14.83 10.62 18.84
C ALA A 50 13.54 11.16 19.48
N ASP A 51 13.47 11.10 20.82
CA ASP A 51 12.34 11.59 21.62
C ASP A 51 11.96 13.04 21.32
N ASP A 52 12.95 13.87 20.99
CA ASP A 52 12.73 15.25 20.55
C ASP A 52 11.80 15.40 19.35
N PHE A 53 11.62 14.35 18.55
CA PHE A 53 10.69 14.29 17.42
C PHE A 53 9.31 13.76 17.81
N GLU A 54 9.08 13.43 19.09
CA GLU A 54 7.77 13.09 19.67
C GLU A 54 6.97 12.11 18.80
N GLY A 55 7.64 11.13 18.16
CA GLY A 55 7.02 10.15 17.26
C GLY A 55 6.37 10.75 16.01
N ARG A 56 6.74 11.93 15.59
CA ARG A 56 6.44 12.56 14.26
C ARG A 56 4.96 12.55 13.84
N ALA A 57 4.04 12.75 14.80
CA ALA A 57 2.60 12.78 14.44
C ALA A 57 2.28 13.93 13.46
N PRO A 58 1.39 13.67 12.46
CA PRO A 58 0.92 14.71 11.55
C PRO A 58 0.20 15.85 12.28
N ALA A 59 0.32 17.08 11.76
CA ALA A 59 -0.30 18.29 12.28
C ALA A 59 0.04 18.57 13.77
N SER A 60 1.23 18.16 14.21
CA SER A 60 1.77 18.38 15.56
C SER A 60 2.99 19.29 15.54
N ASN A 61 3.52 19.66 16.72
CA ASN A 61 4.80 20.38 16.82
C ASN A 61 5.97 19.57 16.25
N ALA A 62 5.93 18.26 16.39
CA ALA A 62 6.91 17.32 15.84
C ALA A 62 6.97 17.36 14.31
N GLU A 63 5.84 17.59 13.62
CA GLU A 63 5.81 17.79 12.17
C GLU A 63 6.76 18.89 11.72
N THR A 64 6.72 20.06 12.38
CA THR A 64 7.57 21.20 12.00
C THR A 64 9.05 20.81 12.06
N LYS A 65 9.49 20.15 13.14
CA LYS A 65 10.88 19.67 13.28
C LYS A 65 11.25 18.68 12.17
N THR A 66 10.34 17.74 11.85
CA THR A 66 10.56 16.71 10.86
C THR A 66 10.64 17.30 9.46
N VAL A 67 9.68 18.14 9.07
CA VAL A 67 9.65 18.83 7.76
C VAL A 67 10.92 19.69 7.58
N ASP A 68 11.30 20.46 8.60
CA ASP A 68 12.50 21.28 8.56
C ASP A 68 13.78 20.43 8.43
N TYR A 69 13.84 19.29 9.10
CA TYR A 69 14.94 18.36 8.95
C TYR A 69 15.05 17.84 7.52
N LEU A 70 13.96 17.33 6.95
CA LEU A 70 13.91 16.80 5.60
C LEU A 70 14.32 17.87 4.56
N VAL A 71 13.77 19.06 4.68
CA VAL A 71 14.10 20.18 3.79
C VAL A 71 15.59 20.56 3.89
N ARG A 72 16.17 20.60 5.09
CA ARG A 72 17.62 20.84 5.27
C ARG A 72 18.46 19.76 4.59
N GLN A 73 18.09 18.47 4.73
CA GLN A 73 18.84 17.37 4.14
C GLN A 73 18.76 17.38 2.60
N LEU A 74 17.59 17.63 2.03
CA LEU A 74 17.40 17.77 0.58
C LEU A 74 18.19 18.95 0.00
N LYS A 75 18.17 20.11 0.68
CA LYS A 75 19.00 21.28 0.31
C LYS A 75 20.49 20.95 0.34
N ALA A 76 20.96 20.32 1.41
CA ALA A 76 22.35 19.93 1.57
C ALA A 76 22.79 18.90 0.51
N ALA A 77 21.88 18.07 0.03
CA ALA A 77 22.11 17.15 -1.08
C ALA A 77 22.14 17.83 -2.46
N GLY A 78 21.71 19.11 -2.59
CA GLY A 78 21.61 19.81 -3.87
C GLY A 78 20.35 19.51 -4.67
N VAL A 79 19.32 19.00 -4.03
CA VAL A 79 17.98 18.79 -4.59
C VAL A 79 17.23 20.13 -4.66
N GLN A 80 16.29 20.28 -5.57
CA GLN A 80 15.49 21.49 -5.76
C GLN A 80 14.08 21.30 -5.12
N PRO A 81 13.38 22.39 -4.75
CA PRO A 81 12.01 22.30 -4.24
C PRO A 81 11.04 21.81 -5.32
N GLY A 82 10.14 20.90 -4.95
CA GLY A 82 9.20 20.25 -5.85
C GLY A 82 7.72 20.37 -5.45
N GLY A 83 7.43 21.04 -4.33
CA GLY A 83 6.08 21.16 -3.76
C GLY A 83 5.17 22.18 -4.45
N ASP A 84 4.27 22.78 -3.69
CA ASP A 84 3.26 23.71 -4.19
C ASP A 84 3.85 24.90 -4.94
N LEU A 85 3.14 25.37 -5.96
CA LEU A 85 3.49 26.61 -6.63
C LEU A 85 3.14 27.82 -5.74
N ARG A 86 4.13 28.68 -5.52
CA ARG A 86 3.97 29.98 -4.87
C ARG A 86 4.46 31.06 -5.83
N GLY A 87 3.53 31.59 -6.63
CA GLY A 87 3.87 32.43 -7.78
C GLY A 87 4.62 31.62 -8.84
N SER A 88 5.84 32.05 -9.20
CA SER A 88 6.70 31.35 -10.19
C SER A 88 7.65 30.32 -9.57
N THR A 89 7.69 30.17 -8.26
CA THR A 89 8.61 29.28 -7.54
C THR A 89 7.85 28.13 -6.87
N ARG A 90 8.51 26.99 -6.69
CA ARG A 90 7.96 25.87 -5.91
C ARG A 90 8.40 25.94 -4.47
N ALA A 91 7.49 25.62 -3.56
CA ALA A 91 7.80 25.36 -2.16
C ALA A 91 8.48 23.99 -2.01
N TRP A 92 9.00 23.70 -0.83
CA TRP A 92 9.48 22.37 -0.46
C TRP A 92 8.37 21.43 -0.05
N THR A 93 7.17 21.96 0.19
CA THR A 93 6.04 21.22 0.71
C THR A 93 4.83 21.32 -0.19
N GLN A 94 3.99 20.29 -0.15
CA GLN A 94 2.60 20.32 -0.56
C GLN A 94 1.75 20.32 0.70
N ASP A 95 0.87 21.31 0.85
CA ASP A 95 -0.06 21.35 1.97
C ASP A 95 -1.14 20.29 1.78
N VAL A 96 -1.36 19.46 2.83
CA VAL A 96 -2.32 18.36 2.87
C VAL A 96 -3.43 18.70 3.87
N PRO A 97 -4.56 19.23 3.43
CA PRO A 97 -5.68 19.50 4.31
C PRO A 97 -6.37 18.20 4.72
N LEU A 98 -6.50 17.99 6.03
CA LEU A 98 -7.09 16.82 6.64
C LEU A 98 -8.34 17.17 7.44
N LEU A 99 -9.39 16.38 7.26
CA LEU A 99 -10.53 16.29 8.15
C LEU A 99 -10.15 15.40 9.34
N ARG A 100 -10.39 15.86 10.55
CA ARG A 100 -10.32 15.07 11.78
C ARG A 100 -11.74 14.82 12.26
N ALA A 101 -12.08 13.59 12.60
CA ALA A 101 -13.40 13.21 13.11
C ALA A 101 -13.26 12.30 14.35
N GLU A 102 -14.12 12.51 15.32
CA GLU A 102 -14.13 11.78 16.59
C GLU A 102 -15.58 11.62 17.06
N THR A 103 -16.00 10.39 17.35
CA THR A 103 -17.30 10.13 17.97
C THR A 103 -17.30 10.69 19.38
N VAL A 104 -18.32 11.46 19.75
CA VAL A 104 -18.45 12.08 21.07
C VAL A 104 -19.81 11.79 21.67
N GLY A 105 -19.86 11.77 23.00
CA GLY A 105 -21.09 11.46 23.74
C GLY A 105 -21.55 10.00 23.60
N PRO A 106 -22.83 9.74 23.87
CA PRO A 106 -23.36 8.39 23.83
C PRO A 106 -23.59 7.91 22.40
N LEU A 107 -23.09 6.72 22.07
CA LEU A 107 -23.39 6.01 20.84
C LEU A 107 -24.51 5.00 21.09
N ARG A 108 -25.67 5.23 20.48
CA ARG A 108 -26.83 4.32 20.59
C ARG A 108 -26.86 3.39 19.40
N ILE A 109 -26.96 2.11 19.63
CA ILE A 109 -26.96 1.08 18.60
C ILE A 109 -28.06 0.08 18.88
N SER A 110 -29.03 -0.03 17.98
CA SER A 110 -30.09 -1.02 18.09
C SER A 110 -30.34 -1.73 16.77
N VAL A 111 -30.74 -2.99 16.87
CA VAL A 111 -31.07 -3.84 15.72
C VAL A 111 -32.41 -4.48 15.96
N ARG A 112 -33.37 -4.24 15.10
CA ARG A 112 -34.64 -4.97 15.07
C ARG A 112 -34.45 -6.23 14.23
N ALA A 113 -34.67 -7.41 14.79
CA ALA A 113 -34.51 -8.69 14.12
C ALA A 113 -35.35 -9.79 14.76
N GLY A 114 -36.10 -10.56 13.98
CA GLY A 114 -36.93 -11.64 14.45
C GLY A 114 -38.05 -11.19 15.39
N GLY A 115 -38.56 -9.97 15.23
CA GLY A 115 -39.59 -9.37 16.09
C GLY A 115 -39.09 -8.78 17.42
N GLU A 116 -37.80 -8.84 17.69
CA GLU A 116 -37.12 -8.28 18.86
C GLU A 116 -36.28 -7.05 18.53
N THR A 117 -36.02 -6.20 19.51
CA THR A 117 -35.05 -5.12 19.45
C THR A 117 -33.84 -5.47 20.31
N LEU A 118 -32.72 -5.70 19.67
CA LEU A 118 -31.43 -6.00 20.28
C LEU A 118 -30.68 -4.69 20.54
N GLN A 119 -30.06 -4.53 21.70
CA GLN A 119 -29.15 -3.43 21.99
C GLN A 119 -27.72 -3.94 21.79
N TRP A 120 -27.04 -3.38 20.82
CA TRP A 120 -25.64 -3.70 20.56
C TRP A 120 -24.71 -2.71 21.24
N LYS A 121 -23.46 -3.14 21.44
CA LYS A 121 -22.41 -2.32 22.05
C LYS A 121 -21.24 -2.18 21.12
N GLN A 122 -20.70 -0.98 21.09
CA GLN A 122 -19.45 -0.66 20.41
C GLN A 122 -18.35 -1.60 20.89
N SER A 123 -17.50 -2.04 19.95
CA SER A 123 -16.37 -2.96 20.14
C SER A 123 -16.72 -4.40 20.52
N GLU A 124 -17.98 -4.70 20.88
CA GLU A 124 -18.45 -6.07 21.13
C GLU A 124 -19.02 -6.71 19.85
N GLN A 125 -20.18 -6.30 19.37
CA GLN A 125 -20.83 -6.83 18.18
C GLN A 125 -20.47 -6.08 16.90
N ILE A 126 -20.17 -4.78 17.03
CA ILE A 126 -19.95 -3.85 15.93
C ILE A 126 -18.89 -2.82 16.32
N VAL A 127 -18.15 -2.31 15.33
CA VAL A 127 -17.29 -1.13 15.48
C VAL A 127 -17.75 -0.10 14.47
N ILE A 128 -18.50 0.89 14.94
CA ILE A 128 -18.90 2.05 14.15
C ILE A 128 -17.74 3.04 14.14
N ARG A 129 -17.36 3.50 12.96
CA ARG A 129 -16.31 4.48 12.75
C ARG A 129 -16.90 5.89 12.87
N ALA A 130 -16.10 6.85 13.34
CA ALA A 130 -16.48 8.26 13.25
C ALA A 130 -16.70 8.65 11.78
N ALA A 131 -17.80 9.36 11.51
CA ALA A 131 -18.16 9.71 10.14
C ALA A 131 -17.13 10.66 9.51
N LEU A 132 -16.59 10.26 8.36
CA LEU A 132 -15.63 11.04 7.57
C LEU A 132 -16.29 11.90 6.48
N THR A 133 -17.60 12.02 6.52
CA THR A 133 -18.40 12.89 5.63
C THR A 133 -18.35 14.37 6.01
N GLY A 134 -17.80 14.72 7.17
CA GLY A 134 -17.83 16.06 7.73
C GLY A 134 -19.12 16.39 8.50
N ALA A 135 -20.08 15.45 8.58
CA ALA A 135 -21.28 15.59 9.39
C ALA A 135 -20.92 15.65 10.88
N SER A 136 -21.60 16.53 11.62
CA SER A 136 -21.48 16.64 13.09
C SER A 136 -22.42 15.71 13.85
N HIS A 137 -23.34 15.06 13.15
CA HIS A 137 -24.31 14.14 13.70
C HIS A 137 -24.67 13.07 12.68
N VAL A 138 -24.79 11.84 13.12
CA VAL A 138 -25.24 10.69 12.32
C VAL A 138 -26.48 10.10 12.96
N ASN A 139 -27.57 10.10 12.20
CA ASN A 139 -28.81 9.42 12.56
C ASN A 139 -29.24 8.51 11.42
N VAL A 140 -29.28 7.22 11.71
CA VAL A 140 -29.81 6.18 10.82
C VAL A 140 -30.96 5.51 11.55
N GLU A 141 -32.15 5.49 10.96
CA GLU A 141 -33.34 4.95 11.58
C GLU A 141 -33.93 3.84 10.72
N ASP A 142 -34.12 2.68 11.32
CA ASP A 142 -34.74 1.48 10.73
C ASP A 142 -34.23 1.12 9.31
N ALA A 143 -32.94 1.31 9.05
CA ALA A 143 -32.36 1.00 7.75
C ALA A 143 -32.29 -0.50 7.48
N PRO A 144 -32.88 -1.00 6.37
CA PRO A 144 -32.81 -2.41 5.99
C PRO A 144 -31.38 -2.83 5.64
N LEU A 145 -31.02 -4.09 5.93
CA LEU A 145 -29.74 -4.68 5.57
C LEU A 145 -29.85 -5.51 4.30
N VAL A 146 -28.89 -5.33 3.39
CA VAL A 146 -28.78 -6.11 2.16
C VAL A 146 -27.41 -6.79 2.09
N PHE A 147 -27.37 -8.09 2.10
CA PHE A 147 -26.16 -8.85 1.87
C PHE A 147 -25.80 -8.84 0.39
N VAL A 148 -24.64 -8.26 0.06
CA VAL A 148 -24.12 -8.12 -1.30
C VAL A 148 -22.84 -8.96 -1.51
N GLY A 149 -22.75 -10.10 -0.82
CA GLY A 149 -21.62 -11.01 -0.96
C GLY A 149 -20.30 -10.36 -0.59
N TYR A 150 -19.32 -10.44 -1.47
CA TYR A 150 -18.04 -9.74 -1.31
C TYR A 150 -18.11 -8.26 -1.74
N GLY A 151 -19.22 -7.81 -2.31
CA GLY A 151 -19.40 -6.42 -2.75
C GLY A 151 -18.44 -5.99 -3.87
N VAL A 152 -18.12 -6.89 -4.76
CA VAL A 152 -17.18 -6.66 -5.86
C VAL A 152 -17.89 -6.19 -7.11
N SER A 153 -17.35 -5.15 -7.74
CA SER A 153 -17.68 -4.69 -9.09
C SER A 153 -16.39 -4.61 -9.92
N ALA A 154 -16.11 -5.65 -10.70
CA ALA A 154 -14.88 -5.84 -11.47
C ALA A 154 -15.22 -6.13 -12.94
N PRO A 155 -15.48 -5.08 -13.76
CA PRO A 155 -15.91 -5.27 -15.16
C PRO A 155 -14.85 -5.98 -16.01
N GLU A 156 -13.55 -5.80 -15.74
CA GLU A 156 -12.46 -6.48 -16.43
C GLU A 156 -12.43 -8.01 -16.18
N ARG A 157 -13.13 -8.45 -15.11
CA ARG A 157 -13.31 -9.86 -14.74
C ARG A 157 -14.72 -10.35 -15.03
N ASN A 158 -15.57 -9.49 -15.63
CA ASN A 158 -17.00 -9.75 -15.84
C ASN A 158 -17.70 -10.17 -14.52
N TRP A 159 -17.42 -9.45 -13.44
CA TRP A 159 -17.94 -9.72 -12.09
C TRP A 159 -18.70 -8.53 -11.54
N ASP A 160 -19.92 -8.77 -11.05
CA ASP A 160 -20.77 -7.79 -10.39
C ASP A 160 -21.62 -8.48 -9.31
N ASP A 161 -21.29 -8.23 -8.04
CA ASP A 161 -22.06 -8.77 -6.91
C ASP A 161 -23.40 -8.07 -6.71
N TYR A 162 -23.55 -6.87 -7.27
CA TYR A 162 -24.71 -6.03 -6.99
C TYR A 162 -25.92 -6.32 -7.90
N LYS A 163 -25.72 -6.78 -9.12
CA LYS A 163 -26.80 -7.13 -10.07
C LYS A 163 -27.90 -6.05 -10.17
N GLY A 164 -27.52 -4.78 -10.02
CA GLY A 164 -28.46 -3.66 -10.12
C GLY A 164 -29.31 -3.42 -8.86
N VAL A 165 -28.97 -4.00 -7.71
CA VAL A 165 -29.69 -3.71 -6.44
C VAL A 165 -29.56 -2.23 -6.08
N ASP A 166 -30.67 -1.62 -5.68
CA ASP A 166 -30.68 -0.26 -5.13
C ASP A 166 -30.30 -0.31 -3.65
N LEU A 167 -29.23 0.41 -3.27
CA LEU A 167 -28.75 0.53 -1.90
C LEU A 167 -29.14 1.85 -1.23
N LYS A 168 -29.86 2.73 -1.92
CA LYS A 168 -30.29 4.01 -1.33
C LYS A 168 -31.18 3.77 -0.12
N GLY A 169 -30.82 4.38 1.02
CA GLY A 169 -31.51 4.18 2.31
C GLY A 169 -31.28 2.81 2.95
N ARG A 170 -30.36 2.00 2.43
CA ARG A 170 -30.07 0.65 2.93
C ARG A 170 -28.62 0.53 3.38
N ILE A 171 -28.36 -0.44 4.26
CA ILE A 171 -27.01 -0.78 4.68
C ILE A 171 -26.52 -1.99 3.88
N ALA A 172 -25.40 -1.83 3.18
CA ALA A 172 -24.73 -2.92 2.50
C ALA A 172 -23.96 -3.78 3.51
N LEU A 173 -24.24 -5.07 3.55
CA LEU A 173 -23.53 -6.04 4.38
C LEU A 173 -22.58 -6.86 3.49
N MET A 174 -21.29 -6.82 3.75
CA MET A 174 -20.25 -7.35 2.88
C MET A 174 -19.27 -8.25 3.62
N LEU A 175 -18.80 -9.30 2.94
CA LEU A 175 -17.68 -10.12 3.39
C LEU A 175 -16.35 -9.37 3.17
N VAL A 176 -15.41 -9.51 4.11
CA VAL A 176 -14.02 -9.07 3.91
C VAL A 176 -13.30 -10.03 2.97
N ASN A 177 -12.23 -9.57 2.31
CA ASN A 177 -11.50 -10.26 1.26
C ASN A 177 -12.29 -10.39 -0.06
N ASP A 178 -11.86 -11.22 -0.99
CA ASP A 178 -12.47 -11.41 -2.31
C ASP A 178 -12.95 -12.88 -2.51
N PRO A 179 -13.70 -13.16 -3.57
CA PRO A 179 -14.35 -14.47 -3.76
C PRO A 179 -13.40 -15.67 -3.76
N ASP A 180 -12.12 -15.48 -4.14
CA ASP A 180 -11.16 -16.59 -4.26
C ASP A 180 -10.52 -17.00 -2.94
N PHE A 181 -10.60 -16.16 -1.91
CA PHE A 181 -9.88 -16.36 -0.64
C PHE A 181 -10.11 -17.75 -0.04
N GLU A 182 -11.35 -18.23 -0.01
CA GLU A 182 -11.70 -19.52 0.62
C GLU A 182 -11.14 -20.72 -0.17
N THR A 183 -11.25 -20.66 -1.50
CA THR A 183 -10.85 -21.77 -2.38
C THR A 183 -9.36 -21.72 -2.74
N GLY A 184 -8.78 -20.53 -2.76
CA GLY A 184 -7.42 -20.29 -3.24
C GLY A 184 -7.29 -20.36 -4.75
N ALA A 185 -8.41 -20.32 -5.48
CA ALA A 185 -8.44 -20.36 -6.94
C ALA A 185 -9.71 -19.69 -7.48
N GLY A 186 -9.62 -19.07 -8.65
CA GLY A 186 -10.74 -18.44 -9.36
C GLY A 186 -10.29 -17.21 -10.14
N ASP A 187 -11.20 -16.24 -10.25
CA ASP A 187 -11.04 -15.06 -11.11
C ASP A 187 -10.22 -13.92 -10.46
N PHE A 188 -9.94 -14.01 -9.16
CA PHE A 188 -9.27 -12.94 -8.38
C PHE A 188 -7.80 -13.25 -8.02
N GLY A 189 -7.21 -14.29 -8.61
CA GLY A 189 -5.81 -14.63 -8.39
C GLY A 189 -5.56 -15.53 -7.19
N GLY A 190 -6.57 -16.20 -6.70
CA GLY A 190 -6.46 -17.23 -5.66
C GLY A 190 -6.29 -16.64 -4.25
N LYS A 191 -5.24 -17.05 -3.52
CA LYS A 191 -5.00 -16.58 -2.15
C LYS A 191 -4.49 -15.15 -2.06
N ALA A 192 -3.95 -14.58 -3.13
CA ALA A 192 -3.49 -13.20 -3.13
C ALA A 192 -4.68 -12.25 -3.10
N MET A 193 -4.75 -11.42 -2.05
CA MET A 193 -5.81 -10.42 -1.96
C MET A 193 -5.68 -9.42 -3.10
N THR A 194 -6.79 -9.19 -3.82
CA THR A 194 -6.91 -8.09 -4.77
C THR A 194 -7.35 -6.80 -4.07
N TYR A 195 -7.37 -5.66 -4.77
CA TYR A 195 -7.95 -4.43 -4.22
C TYR A 195 -9.41 -4.62 -3.81
N TYR A 196 -10.16 -5.41 -4.57
CA TYR A 196 -11.55 -5.75 -4.26
C TYR A 196 -11.71 -6.42 -2.90
N GLY A 197 -10.70 -7.13 -2.41
CA GLY A 197 -10.68 -7.77 -1.09
C GLY A 197 -10.47 -6.81 0.08
N ARG A 198 -9.94 -5.60 -0.16
CA ARG A 198 -9.67 -4.64 0.92
C ARG A 198 -10.96 -4.08 1.50
N TRP A 199 -10.97 -3.92 2.82
CA TRP A 199 -12.11 -3.31 3.52
C TRP A 199 -12.35 -1.85 3.10
N THR A 200 -11.30 -1.11 2.74
CA THR A 200 -11.40 0.26 2.20
C THR A 200 -12.18 0.28 0.89
N TYR A 201 -11.93 -0.67 -0.02
CA TYR A 201 -12.71 -0.81 -1.25
C TYR A 201 -14.21 -1.02 -0.96
N LYS A 202 -14.55 -1.82 0.07
CA LYS A 202 -15.94 -2.07 0.44
C LYS A 202 -16.67 -0.79 0.81
N PHE A 203 -16.02 0.08 1.59
CA PHE A 203 -16.56 1.38 1.95
C PHE A 203 -16.69 2.30 0.74
N GLU A 204 -15.65 2.41 -0.06
CA GLU A 204 -15.66 3.21 -1.28
C GLU A 204 -16.74 2.75 -2.28
N GLU A 205 -16.90 1.45 -2.48
CA GLU A 205 -17.90 0.93 -3.42
C GLU A 205 -19.33 1.12 -2.91
N ALA A 206 -19.58 0.94 -1.61
CA ALA A 206 -20.87 1.24 -1.00
C ALA A 206 -21.23 2.75 -1.16
N ALA A 207 -20.24 3.63 -0.98
CA ALA A 207 -20.41 5.07 -1.18
C ALA A 207 -20.75 5.39 -2.64
N ARG A 208 -20.00 4.85 -3.61
CA ARG A 208 -20.29 5.01 -5.06
C ARG A 208 -21.71 4.57 -5.44
N ARG A 209 -22.28 3.64 -4.69
CA ARG A 209 -23.66 3.14 -4.89
C ARG A 209 -24.70 3.86 -4.05
N GLY A 210 -24.32 4.89 -3.32
CA GLY A 210 -25.22 5.74 -2.51
C GLY A 210 -25.86 5.00 -1.34
N ALA A 211 -25.20 3.98 -0.77
CA ALA A 211 -25.70 3.28 0.41
C ALA A 211 -25.81 4.23 1.61
N ALA A 212 -26.81 4.00 2.47
CA ALA A 212 -26.94 4.73 3.74
C ALA A 212 -25.85 4.34 4.74
N GLY A 213 -25.32 3.13 4.58
CA GLY A 213 -24.20 2.62 5.37
C GLY A 213 -23.61 1.35 4.80
N VAL A 214 -22.50 0.94 5.37
CA VAL A 214 -21.81 -0.30 5.00
C VAL A 214 -21.26 -1.00 6.23
N PHE A 215 -21.51 -2.29 6.33
CA PHE A 215 -20.97 -3.17 7.35
C PHE A 215 -20.09 -4.23 6.71
N VAL A 216 -18.82 -4.29 7.11
CA VAL A 216 -17.90 -5.35 6.69
C VAL A 216 -17.87 -6.43 7.76
N ILE A 217 -18.25 -7.67 7.38
CA ILE A 217 -18.22 -8.82 8.26
C ILE A 217 -16.77 -9.22 8.51
N HIS A 218 -16.36 -9.18 9.77
CA HIS A 218 -15.00 -9.54 10.17
C HIS A 218 -14.89 -11.06 10.35
N GLU A 219 -13.96 -11.65 9.58
CA GLU A 219 -13.49 -13.02 9.75
C GLU A 219 -11.96 -12.98 9.87
N THR A 220 -11.41 -13.49 10.97
CA THR A 220 -9.99 -13.37 11.33
C THR A 220 -9.06 -13.84 10.21
N ALA A 221 -9.34 -14.99 9.61
CA ALA A 221 -8.49 -15.52 8.53
C ALA A 221 -8.53 -14.64 7.28
N ALA A 222 -9.72 -14.20 6.86
CA ALA A 222 -9.91 -13.38 5.67
C ALA A 222 -9.41 -11.94 5.85
N ALA A 223 -9.55 -11.37 7.06
CA ALA A 223 -9.01 -10.06 7.41
C ALA A 223 -7.48 -10.07 7.61
N SER A 224 -6.89 -11.23 7.92
CA SER A 224 -5.49 -11.42 8.33
C SER A 224 -5.12 -10.82 9.71
N TYR A 225 -6.10 -10.46 10.52
CA TYR A 225 -5.96 -9.99 11.90
C TYR A 225 -7.23 -10.31 12.72
N GLY A 226 -7.08 -10.35 14.05
CA GLY A 226 -8.19 -10.61 14.97
C GLY A 226 -9.13 -9.43 15.17
N TRP A 227 -10.29 -9.68 15.78
CA TRP A 227 -11.31 -8.67 16.10
C TRP A 227 -10.80 -7.52 16.96
N ALA A 228 -9.78 -7.75 17.79
CA ALA A 228 -9.18 -6.70 18.62
C ALA A 228 -8.64 -5.52 17.79
N THR A 229 -8.18 -5.77 16.55
CA THR A 229 -7.66 -4.71 15.67
C THR A 229 -8.74 -3.67 15.33
N PRO A 230 -9.88 -4.00 14.71
CA PRO A 230 -10.92 -3.01 14.50
C PRO A 230 -11.53 -2.50 15.82
N ALA A 231 -11.68 -3.34 16.85
CA ALA A 231 -12.24 -2.94 18.13
C ALA A 231 -11.43 -1.86 18.86
N ASN A 232 -10.12 -1.86 18.71
CA ASN A 232 -9.23 -0.85 19.29
C ASN A 232 -9.08 0.41 18.42
N SER A 233 -9.45 0.35 17.14
CA SER A 233 -9.32 1.49 16.23
C SER A 233 -10.26 2.66 16.54
N ASP A 234 -11.28 2.43 17.36
CA ASP A 234 -12.25 3.42 17.81
C ASP A 234 -11.72 4.39 18.88
N ALA A 235 -10.59 4.05 19.51
CA ALA A 235 -10.03 4.82 20.63
C ALA A 235 -9.30 6.10 20.22
N ALA A 236 -9.08 6.35 18.93
CA ALA A 236 -8.35 7.49 18.42
C ALA A 236 -9.14 8.27 17.36
N PRO A 237 -8.94 9.58 17.23
CA PRO A 237 -9.55 10.34 16.15
C PRO A 237 -9.21 9.76 14.79
N MET A 238 -10.20 9.70 13.91
CA MET A 238 -10.05 9.32 12.52
C MET A 238 -9.70 10.51 11.65
N PHE A 239 -9.05 10.25 10.54
CA PHE A 239 -8.68 11.29 9.58
C PHE A 239 -9.06 10.86 8.16
N ASP A 240 -9.32 11.85 7.31
CA ASP A 240 -9.34 11.71 5.85
C ASP A 240 -8.82 13.03 5.23
N VAL A 241 -8.48 12.99 3.95
CA VAL A 241 -8.23 14.22 3.18
C VAL A 241 -9.52 15.03 3.08
N VAL A 242 -9.42 16.36 3.11
CA VAL A 242 -10.60 17.21 2.86
C VAL A 242 -11.02 17.03 1.41
N ARG A 243 -12.24 16.57 1.19
CA ARG A 243 -12.82 16.30 -0.13
C ARG A 243 -13.91 17.30 -0.47
N ASP A 244 -14.05 17.64 -1.77
CA ASP A 244 -15.15 18.46 -2.26
C ASP A 244 -16.49 17.72 -2.16
N ASP A 245 -16.47 16.41 -2.45
CA ASP A 245 -17.60 15.50 -2.27
C ASP A 245 -17.18 14.29 -1.44
N PRO A 246 -17.28 14.36 -0.11
CA PRO A 246 -16.92 13.24 0.76
C PRO A 246 -17.84 12.02 0.58
N LEU A 247 -19.09 12.20 0.16
CA LEU A 247 -20.03 11.10 -0.07
C LEU A 247 -19.68 10.24 -1.29
N ALA A 248 -18.81 10.72 -2.17
CA ALA A 248 -18.27 9.90 -3.26
C ALA A 248 -17.30 8.79 -2.76
N GLN A 249 -16.81 8.91 -1.52
CA GLN A 249 -15.82 7.96 -0.94
C GLN A 249 -16.30 7.35 0.39
N HIS A 250 -17.19 8.01 1.11
CA HIS A 250 -17.67 7.59 2.42
C HIS A 250 -19.19 7.50 2.45
N THR A 251 -19.72 6.44 3.03
CA THR A 251 -21.13 6.41 3.40
C THR A 251 -21.36 7.19 4.71
N PRO A 252 -22.57 7.64 5.01
CA PRO A 252 -22.88 8.26 6.30
C PRO A 252 -22.53 7.37 7.51
N LEU A 253 -22.60 6.04 7.35
CA LEU A 253 -22.32 5.06 8.37
C LEU A 253 -21.37 3.98 7.85
N GLU A 254 -20.20 3.86 8.45
CA GLU A 254 -19.19 2.83 8.16
C GLU A 254 -18.93 1.99 9.40
N ALA A 255 -18.96 0.65 9.29
CA ALA A 255 -18.71 -0.21 10.44
C ALA A 255 -18.09 -1.55 10.05
N TRP A 256 -17.41 -2.15 11.03
CA TRP A 256 -17.13 -3.57 11.10
C TRP A 256 -18.17 -4.27 11.95
N ILE A 257 -18.65 -5.42 11.52
CA ILE A 257 -19.53 -6.28 12.29
C ILE A 257 -18.83 -7.61 12.60
N GLN A 258 -18.91 -8.06 13.84
CA GLN A 258 -18.37 -9.36 14.24
C GLN A 258 -19.11 -10.49 13.52
N ARG A 259 -18.38 -11.53 13.11
CA ARG A 259 -18.95 -12.66 12.37
C ARG A 259 -20.16 -13.28 13.07
N ASP A 260 -20.05 -13.55 14.37
CA ASP A 260 -21.12 -14.22 15.11
C ASP A 260 -22.38 -13.35 15.22
N ALA A 261 -22.21 -12.02 15.33
CA ALA A 261 -23.32 -11.07 15.29
C ALA A 261 -24.00 -11.08 13.91
N ALA A 262 -23.22 -11.12 12.82
CA ALA A 262 -23.76 -11.24 11.48
C ALA A 262 -24.54 -12.56 11.31
N VAL A 263 -23.96 -13.70 11.69
CA VAL A 263 -24.61 -15.02 11.62
C VAL A 263 -25.96 -15.04 12.36
N ASP A 264 -26.05 -14.41 13.55
CA ASP A 264 -27.31 -14.29 14.28
C ASP A 264 -28.36 -13.49 13.51
N LEU A 265 -27.95 -12.39 12.81
CA LEU A 265 -28.89 -11.63 11.98
C LEU A 265 -29.44 -12.46 10.81
N PHE A 266 -28.57 -13.21 10.10
CA PHE A 266 -29.01 -14.11 9.03
C PHE A 266 -29.99 -15.15 9.55
N ARG A 267 -29.69 -15.81 10.67
CA ARG A 267 -30.56 -16.78 11.31
C ARG A 267 -31.92 -16.19 11.67
N ARG A 268 -31.96 -14.97 12.22
CA ARG A 268 -33.21 -14.27 12.59
C ARG A 268 -34.02 -13.85 11.35
N ALA A 269 -33.37 -13.63 10.23
CA ALA A 269 -34.03 -13.41 8.92
C ALA A 269 -34.45 -14.72 8.23
N GLY A 270 -34.27 -15.90 8.86
CA GLY A 270 -34.56 -17.19 8.26
C GLY A 270 -33.58 -17.61 7.16
N LEU A 271 -32.37 -17.05 7.15
CA LEU A 271 -31.34 -17.27 6.14
C LEU A 271 -30.18 -18.09 6.71
N ASP A 272 -29.50 -18.84 5.84
CA ASP A 272 -28.29 -19.59 6.15
C ASP A 272 -27.08 -18.81 5.65
N PHE A 273 -26.27 -18.30 6.59
CA PHE A 273 -25.08 -17.49 6.30
C PHE A 273 -24.04 -18.27 5.49
N GLU A 274 -23.71 -19.52 5.88
CA GLU A 274 -22.66 -20.30 5.22
C GLU A 274 -23.05 -20.66 3.79
N ARG A 275 -24.32 -20.98 3.56
CA ARG A 275 -24.84 -21.21 2.23
C ARG A 275 -24.75 -19.96 1.36
N LEU A 276 -25.13 -18.79 1.87
CA LEU A 276 -25.07 -17.54 1.14
C LEU A 276 -23.63 -17.09 0.90
N LYS A 277 -22.74 -17.28 1.87
CA LYS A 277 -21.29 -17.07 1.72
C LYS A 277 -20.72 -17.97 0.59
N ALA A 278 -21.12 -19.24 0.54
CA ALA A 278 -20.70 -20.15 -0.53
C ALA A 278 -21.22 -19.70 -1.91
N GLN A 279 -22.45 -19.21 -2.00
CA GLN A 279 -23.01 -18.66 -3.24
C GLN A 279 -22.30 -17.37 -3.67
N ALA A 280 -21.92 -16.51 -2.73
CA ALA A 280 -21.21 -15.26 -3.01
C ALA A 280 -19.84 -15.43 -3.71
N ARG A 281 -19.32 -16.66 -3.77
CA ARG A 281 -18.10 -17.01 -4.52
C ARG A 281 -18.35 -17.33 -5.99
N THR A 282 -19.59 -17.16 -6.46
CA THR A 282 -19.98 -17.49 -7.83
C THR A 282 -20.56 -16.28 -8.54
N ARG A 283 -20.43 -16.26 -9.88
CA ARG A 283 -20.98 -15.18 -10.72
C ARG A 283 -22.52 -15.13 -10.70
N GLU A 284 -23.17 -16.21 -10.32
CA GLU A 284 -24.62 -16.34 -10.22
C GLU A 284 -25.19 -15.73 -8.94
N PHE A 285 -24.35 -15.41 -7.98
CA PHE A 285 -24.77 -14.76 -6.73
C PHE A 285 -25.66 -13.55 -7.01
N ARG A 286 -26.68 -13.38 -6.20
CA ARG A 286 -27.56 -12.20 -6.20
C ARG A 286 -27.68 -11.65 -4.79
N PRO A 287 -27.74 -10.31 -4.63
CA PRO A 287 -28.00 -9.68 -3.34
C PRO A 287 -29.23 -10.23 -2.65
N VAL A 288 -29.17 -10.33 -1.33
CA VAL A 288 -30.27 -10.86 -0.50
C VAL A 288 -30.59 -9.85 0.59
N THR A 289 -31.84 -9.37 0.65
CA THR A 289 -32.33 -8.56 1.77
C THR A 289 -32.52 -9.46 3.01
N LEU A 290 -32.10 -9.00 4.16
CA LEU A 290 -32.39 -9.65 5.44
C LEU A 290 -33.76 -9.19 5.93
N ASP A 291 -34.81 -9.87 5.46
CA ASP A 291 -36.18 -9.48 5.76
C ASP A 291 -36.45 -9.49 7.27
N GLY A 292 -37.13 -8.44 7.74
CA GLY A 292 -37.40 -8.25 9.17
C GLY A 292 -36.20 -7.82 10.03
N VAL A 293 -35.06 -7.53 9.38
CA VAL A 293 -33.87 -6.98 10.04
C VAL A 293 -33.68 -5.51 9.63
N ALA A 294 -33.57 -4.63 10.62
CA ALA A 294 -33.32 -3.20 10.42
C ALA A 294 -32.38 -2.68 11.51
N PHE A 295 -31.53 -1.75 11.14
CA PHE A 295 -30.51 -1.15 12.00
C PHE A 295 -30.80 0.32 12.27
N SER A 296 -30.58 0.73 13.53
CA SER A 296 -30.68 2.13 13.94
C SER A 296 -29.47 2.53 14.77
N THR A 297 -28.97 3.74 14.53
CA THR A 297 -27.90 4.34 15.33
C THR A 297 -28.04 5.85 15.36
N ASP A 298 -27.60 6.43 16.48
CA ASP A 298 -27.62 7.87 16.72
C ASP A 298 -26.38 8.26 17.52
N PHE A 299 -25.57 9.18 16.99
CA PHE A 299 -24.37 9.68 17.66
C PHE A 299 -23.87 10.99 17.10
N ASP A 300 -23.14 11.74 17.92
CA ASP A 300 -22.52 13.00 17.55
C ASP A 300 -21.07 12.78 17.12
N VAL A 301 -20.61 13.62 16.19
CA VAL A 301 -19.24 13.62 15.67
C VAL A 301 -18.61 15.00 15.84
N LYS A 302 -17.52 15.06 16.57
CA LYS A 302 -16.68 16.26 16.63
C LYS A 302 -15.75 16.27 15.44
N THR A 303 -15.95 17.24 14.55
CA THR A 303 -15.10 17.41 13.37
C THR A 303 -14.15 18.60 13.53
N GLY A 304 -13.01 18.54 12.85
CA GLY A 304 -12.03 19.63 12.76
C GLY A 304 -11.25 19.54 11.47
N ARG A 305 -10.60 20.63 11.10
CA ARG A 305 -9.66 20.67 9.98
C ARG A 305 -8.27 20.99 10.47
N VAL A 306 -7.29 20.24 9.98
CA VAL A 306 -5.87 20.48 10.21
C VAL A 306 -5.14 20.42 8.87
N VAL A 307 -3.94 20.98 8.80
CA VAL A 307 -3.12 20.92 7.60
C VAL A 307 -1.80 20.27 7.97
N SER A 308 -1.46 19.20 7.28
CA SER A 308 -0.15 18.57 7.33
C SER A 308 0.59 18.76 6.01
N LYS A 309 1.79 18.21 5.84
CA LYS A 309 2.65 18.49 4.69
C LYS A 309 3.34 17.26 4.14
N ASN A 310 3.20 17.04 2.83
CA ASN A 310 4.17 16.24 2.09
C ASN A 310 5.43 17.09 1.83
N VAL A 311 6.62 16.51 1.95
CA VAL A 311 7.88 17.16 1.56
C VAL A 311 8.30 16.61 0.20
N VAL A 312 8.60 17.50 -0.75
CA VAL A 312 8.88 17.11 -2.14
C VAL A 312 10.15 17.78 -2.63
N GLY A 313 11.12 16.95 -3.01
CA GLY A 313 12.35 17.36 -3.67
C GLY A 313 12.42 16.85 -5.11
N VAL A 314 13.06 17.60 -6.01
CA VAL A 314 13.21 17.21 -7.41
C VAL A 314 14.63 17.40 -7.92
N LEU A 315 15.04 16.51 -8.82
CA LEU A 315 16.21 16.66 -9.68
C LEU A 315 15.71 16.64 -11.12
N PRO A 316 15.62 17.81 -11.79
CA PRO A 316 15.07 17.90 -13.14
C PRO A 316 15.87 17.07 -14.14
N GLY A 317 15.19 16.36 -15.02
CA GLY A 317 15.77 15.61 -16.11
C GLY A 317 16.40 16.52 -17.17
N ARG A 318 17.38 15.99 -17.88
CA ARG A 318 18.13 16.76 -18.87
C ARG A 318 17.41 16.86 -20.22
N THR A 319 16.78 15.77 -20.67
CA THR A 319 16.17 15.68 -22.01
C THR A 319 14.66 15.41 -21.97
N HIS A 320 14.16 14.78 -20.92
CA HIS A 320 12.75 14.44 -20.73
C HIS A 320 12.24 14.90 -19.36
N PRO A 321 12.30 16.23 -19.04
CA PRO A 321 11.98 16.72 -17.70
C PRO A 321 10.49 16.59 -17.35
N ALA A 322 9.62 16.33 -18.32
CA ALA A 322 8.20 16.08 -18.09
C ALA A 322 7.89 14.65 -17.64
N GLU A 323 8.82 13.70 -17.81
CA GLU A 323 8.69 12.32 -17.37
C GLU A 323 9.37 12.12 -16.01
N ARG A 324 8.76 11.38 -15.09
CA ARG A 324 9.20 11.33 -13.68
C ARG A 324 9.30 9.92 -13.14
N ILE A 325 10.37 9.67 -12.39
CA ILE A 325 10.48 8.54 -11.46
C ILE A 325 10.27 9.12 -10.06
N VAL A 326 9.38 8.52 -9.27
CA VAL A 326 9.05 8.98 -7.92
C VAL A 326 9.53 7.97 -6.90
N TYR A 327 10.29 8.43 -5.90
CA TYR A 327 10.58 7.68 -4.69
C TYR A 327 9.69 8.17 -3.57
N THR A 328 9.11 7.25 -2.79
CA THR A 328 8.24 7.58 -1.66
C THR A 328 8.68 6.88 -0.37
N ALA A 329 8.53 7.57 0.74
CA ALA A 329 8.53 7.05 2.09
C ALA A 329 7.66 7.97 2.95
N HIS A 330 6.89 7.43 3.92
CA HIS A 330 6.20 8.30 4.85
C HIS A 330 7.13 8.79 5.96
N TRP A 331 6.93 10.02 6.39
CA TRP A 331 7.76 10.63 7.44
C TRP A 331 7.08 10.61 8.81
N ASP A 332 5.76 10.44 8.84
CA ASP A 332 4.98 10.41 10.07
C ASP A 332 5.07 9.06 10.79
N HIS A 333 4.71 9.09 12.07
CA HIS A 333 4.41 7.90 12.86
C HIS A 333 3.31 8.25 13.88
N LEU A 334 3.12 7.42 14.90
CA LEU A 334 1.94 7.49 15.77
C LEU A 334 1.96 8.66 16.78
N GLY A 335 3.12 9.25 17.05
CA GLY A 335 3.25 10.36 17.98
C GLY A 335 3.36 9.92 19.43
N VAL A 336 2.77 10.70 20.33
CA VAL A 336 2.68 10.39 21.77
C VAL A 336 1.34 9.74 22.05
N GLY A 337 1.36 8.54 22.64
CA GLY A 337 0.18 7.72 22.86
C GLY A 337 0.09 7.15 24.27
N ARG A 338 -0.50 5.94 24.39
CA ARG A 338 -0.56 5.23 25.67
C ARG A 338 0.84 4.76 26.06
N PRO A 339 1.25 4.96 27.33
CA PRO A 339 2.53 4.47 27.78
C PRO A 339 2.57 2.93 27.79
N ASP A 340 3.72 2.39 27.50
CA ASP A 340 4.04 0.98 27.66
C ASP A 340 4.18 0.59 29.15
N ALA A 341 4.53 -0.67 29.44
CA ALA A 341 4.75 -1.16 30.78
C ALA A 341 5.92 -0.48 31.53
N LYS A 342 6.82 0.22 30.81
CA LYS A 342 7.95 0.96 31.38
C LYS A 342 7.62 2.44 31.58
N GLY A 343 6.45 2.89 31.12
CA GLY A 343 6.00 4.28 31.18
C GLY A 343 6.38 5.12 29.97
N ASP A 344 6.95 4.50 28.94
CA ASP A 344 7.27 5.17 27.68
C ASP A 344 6.00 5.33 26.83
N ALA A 345 5.74 6.58 26.42
CA ALA A 345 4.56 6.97 25.62
C ALA A 345 4.90 7.50 24.24
N ILE A 346 6.20 7.57 23.88
CA ILE A 346 6.63 8.08 22.58
C ILE A 346 6.78 6.91 21.62
N TYR A 347 6.06 6.95 20.52
CA TYR A 347 6.15 5.98 19.45
C TYR A 347 7.18 6.47 18.44
N ASN A 348 8.47 6.17 18.69
CA ASN A 348 9.59 6.77 17.95
C ASN A 348 9.64 6.36 16.48
N GLY A 349 9.17 5.15 16.10
CA GLY A 349 9.09 4.68 14.72
C GLY A 349 10.45 4.69 14.03
N ALA A 350 11.44 4.02 14.60
CA ALA A 350 12.79 3.97 14.04
C ALA A 350 12.83 3.13 12.76
N VAL A 351 12.22 1.96 12.80
CA VAL A 351 12.03 1.10 11.62
C VAL A 351 10.88 1.66 10.78
N ASP A 352 9.78 1.99 11.42
CA ASP A 352 8.53 2.48 10.80
C ASP A 352 8.33 4.00 11.05
N ASN A 353 8.76 4.90 10.18
CA ASN A 353 9.49 4.68 8.93
C ASN A 353 10.68 5.67 8.84
N ALA A 354 11.37 5.96 9.98
CA ALA A 354 12.57 6.79 9.94
C ALA A 354 13.65 6.16 9.06
N ALA A 355 13.72 4.82 9.03
CA ALA A 355 14.67 4.06 8.20
C ALA A 355 14.37 4.21 6.71
N GLY A 356 13.11 4.16 6.28
CA GLY A 356 12.72 4.38 4.88
C GLY A 356 12.95 5.83 4.44
N VAL A 357 12.67 6.79 5.31
CA VAL A 357 13.02 8.20 5.08
C VAL A 357 14.52 8.36 4.87
N ALA A 358 15.35 7.76 5.74
CA ALA A 358 16.81 7.79 5.62
C ALA A 358 17.29 7.18 4.30
N GLN A 359 16.69 6.09 3.88
CA GLN A 359 16.97 5.41 2.62
C GLN A 359 16.72 6.32 1.41
N VAL A 360 15.54 6.97 1.34
CA VAL A 360 15.19 7.89 0.25
C VAL A 360 16.06 9.15 0.25
N LEU A 361 16.43 9.70 1.42
CA LEU A 361 17.35 10.83 1.52
C LEU A 361 18.73 10.51 0.94
N GLU A 362 19.27 9.33 1.23
CA GLU A 362 20.58 8.94 0.72
C GLU A 362 20.54 8.56 -0.78
N ILE A 363 19.44 8.00 -1.26
CA ILE A 363 19.19 7.83 -2.71
C ILE A 363 19.16 9.21 -3.38
N ALA A 364 18.47 10.19 -2.82
CA ALA A 364 18.40 11.55 -3.37
C ALA A 364 19.80 12.20 -3.44
N ARG A 365 20.60 12.02 -2.40
CA ARG A 365 21.99 12.50 -2.37
C ARG A 365 22.85 11.82 -3.44
N ALA A 366 22.70 10.51 -3.62
CA ALA A 366 23.43 9.76 -4.66
C ALA A 366 23.07 10.23 -6.07
N PHE A 367 21.78 10.45 -6.35
CA PHE A 367 21.32 11.03 -7.62
C PHE A 367 21.87 12.43 -7.86
N ALA A 368 21.90 13.28 -6.84
CA ALA A 368 22.40 14.66 -6.97
C ALA A 368 23.91 14.74 -7.25
N LYS A 369 24.68 13.79 -6.72
CA LYS A 369 26.13 13.69 -6.96
C LYS A 369 26.49 13.06 -8.32
N ALA A 370 25.60 12.28 -8.89
CA ALA A 370 25.81 11.61 -10.16
C ALA A 370 25.44 12.51 -11.35
N PRO A 371 25.90 12.21 -12.58
CA PRO A 371 25.45 12.91 -13.77
C PRO A 371 23.91 12.90 -13.88
N ARG A 372 23.33 14.03 -14.33
CA ARG A 372 21.87 14.17 -14.51
C ARG A 372 21.32 13.11 -15.47
N THR A 373 20.21 12.51 -15.07
CA THR A 373 19.45 11.55 -15.87
C THR A 373 18.64 12.24 -16.97
N ALA A 374 18.11 11.47 -17.91
CA ALA A 374 17.23 11.99 -18.97
C ALA A 374 15.90 12.49 -18.41
N ARG A 375 15.27 11.70 -17.53
CA ARG A 375 14.01 11.98 -16.84
C ARG A 375 14.25 12.66 -15.50
N THR A 376 13.24 13.36 -15.00
CA THR A 376 13.20 13.95 -13.66
C THR A 376 13.07 12.85 -12.60
N THR A 377 13.79 12.99 -11.48
CA THR A 377 13.58 12.17 -10.29
C THR A 377 12.95 13.03 -9.20
N VAL A 378 11.89 12.51 -8.59
CA VAL A 378 11.14 13.14 -7.49
C VAL A 378 11.34 12.30 -6.24
N PHE A 379 11.66 12.97 -5.12
CA PHE A 379 11.78 12.37 -3.80
C PHE A 379 10.68 12.96 -2.93
N MET A 380 9.74 12.13 -2.53
CA MET A 380 8.54 12.55 -1.82
C MET A 380 8.44 11.84 -0.47
N PHE A 381 8.38 12.64 0.59
CA PHE A 381 8.17 12.16 1.95
C PHE A 381 6.75 12.56 2.33
N VAL A 382 5.87 11.57 2.40
CA VAL A 382 4.43 11.80 2.59
C VAL A 382 4.07 11.81 4.06
N THR A 383 2.98 12.50 4.38
CA THR A 383 2.40 12.60 5.71
C THR A 383 1.23 11.65 5.89
N ALA A 384 0.87 11.38 7.14
CA ALA A 384 -0.38 10.72 7.53
C ALA A 384 -0.62 9.37 6.84
N GLU A 385 0.47 8.62 6.60
CA GLU A 385 0.40 7.23 6.16
C GLU A 385 -0.33 6.39 7.21
N GLU A 386 0.05 6.56 8.47
CA GLU A 386 -0.50 5.90 9.67
C GLU A 386 -1.98 6.21 9.93
N LYS A 387 -2.52 7.20 9.24
CA LYS A 387 -3.93 7.58 9.31
C LYS A 387 -4.73 7.08 8.11
N GLY A 388 -4.11 6.30 7.20
CA GLY A 388 -4.75 5.69 6.05
C GLY A 388 -4.23 6.18 4.71
N LEU A 389 -2.91 6.33 4.55
CA LEU A 389 -2.20 6.72 3.31
C LEU A 389 -2.58 8.13 2.83
N LEU A 390 -2.92 9.06 3.75
CA LEU A 390 -3.61 10.29 3.38
C LEU A 390 -2.75 11.28 2.60
N GLY A 391 -1.45 11.37 2.90
CA GLY A 391 -0.53 12.23 2.18
C GLY A 391 -0.32 11.78 0.73
N SER A 392 -0.15 10.49 0.51
CA SER A 392 -0.05 9.92 -0.84
C SER A 392 -1.39 9.93 -1.59
N GLU A 393 -2.53 9.71 -0.90
CA GLU A 393 -3.87 9.85 -1.50
C GLU A 393 -4.13 11.30 -1.91
N TYR A 394 -3.76 12.28 -1.07
CA TYR A 394 -3.89 13.68 -1.45
C TYR A 394 -3.03 14.02 -2.67
N TYR A 395 -1.76 13.59 -2.70
CA TYR A 395 -0.93 13.77 -3.89
C TYR A 395 -1.52 13.09 -5.12
N ALA A 396 -2.07 11.89 -4.99
CA ALA A 396 -2.66 11.16 -6.12
C ALA A 396 -3.95 11.80 -6.65
N THR A 397 -4.69 12.53 -5.82
CA THR A 397 -5.91 13.25 -6.21
C THR A 397 -5.66 14.72 -6.58
N HIS A 398 -4.60 15.34 -6.04
CA HIS A 398 -4.16 16.72 -6.29
C HIS A 398 -2.69 16.74 -6.71
N PRO A 399 -2.35 16.11 -7.84
CA PRO A 399 -0.96 15.87 -8.18
C PRO A 399 -0.24 17.17 -8.56
N LEU A 400 0.95 17.37 -7.98
CA LEU A 400 1.85 18.47 -8.32
C LEU A 400 2.38 18.37 -9.76
N TYR A 401 2.34 17.17 -10.30
CA TYR A 401 2.77 16.80 -11.65
C TYR A 401 1.80 15.77 -12.25
N PRO A 402 1.48 15.83 -13.56
CA PRO A 402 0.55 14.89 -14.17
C PRO A 402 0.95 13.42 -13.92
N LEU A 403 0.03 12.62 -13.38
CA LEU A 403 0.29 11.20 -13.09
C LEU A 403 0.50 10.38 -14.37
N ALA A 404 -0.12 10.78 -15.48
CA ALA A 404 0.10 10.17 -16.78
C ALA A 404 1.58 10.17 -17.19
N THR A 405 2.34 11.20 -16.80
CA THR A 405 3.79 11.32 -17.09
C THR A 405 4.68 10.78 -15.98
N THR A 406 4.11 10.21 -14.93
CA THR A 406 4.85 9.46 -13.91
C THR A 406 5.11 8.05 -14.44
N VAL A 407 6.38 7.73 -14.62
CA VAL A 407 6.84 6.48 -15.22
C VAL A 407 6.75 5.33 -14.25
N ALA A 408 7.21 5.57 -12.99
CA ALA A 408 7.22 4.58 -11.92
C ALA A 408 7.22 5.26 -10.56
N ASN A 409 6.69 4.54 -9.56
CA ASN A 409 6.85 4.85 -8.13
C ASN A 409 7.60 3.71 -7.44
N LEU A 410 8.66 4.06 -6.72
CA LEU A 410 9.48 3.18 -5.90
C LEU A 410 9.30 3.56 -4.44
N ASN A 411 8.54 2.75 -3.70
CA ASN A 411 8.23 2.99 -2.30
C ASN A 411 9.15 2.18 -1.38
N THR A 412 9.49 2.76 -0.25
CA THR A 412 10.20 2.10 0.83
C THR A 412 9.53 2.40 2.16
N ASP A 413 9.30 1.35 2.92
CA ASP A 413 8.54 1.39 4.13
C ASP A 413 9.04 0.28 5.07
N SER A 414 9.39 0.66 6.30
CA SER A 414 9.93 -0.22 7.34
C SER A 414 11.10 -1.11 6.88
N PRO A 415 12.19 -0.57 6.29
CA PRO A 415 13.38 -1.36 5.97
C PRO A 415 14.09 -1.83 7.25
N ARG A 416 14.51 -3.11 7.26
CA ARG A 416 15.02 -3.77 8.46
C ARG A 416 16.47 -3.38 8.81
N PRO A 417 16.79 -3.07 10.07
CA PRO A 417 18.14 -2.80 10.53
C PRO A 417 18.94 -4.10 10.79
N THR A 418 19.15 -4.88 9.73
CA THR A 418 19.84 -6.18 9.80
C THR A 418 21.02 -6.25 8.82
N ALA A 419 21.76 -7.35 8.84
CA ALA A 419 22.72 -7.67 7.78
C ALA A 419 22.04 -7.68 6.41
N PRO A 420 22.76 -7.40 5.30
CA PRO A 420 22.23 -7.52 3.95
C PRO A 420 21.66 -8.91 3.68
N ALA A 421 20.54 -8.99 2.97
CA ALA A 421 19.93 -10.24 2.56
C ALA A 421 20.45 -10.72 1.18
N ARG A 422 20.44 -12.03 0.93
CA ARG A 422 20.71 -12.65 -0.37
C ARG A 422 19.51 -12.62 -1.28
N ASP A 423 18.34 -12.32 -0.73
CA ASP A 423 17.08 -12.21 -1.45
C ASP A 423 16.39 -10.87 -1.15
N PHE A 424 15.33 -10.61 -1.87
CA PHE A 424 14.42 -9.49 -1.66
C PHE A 424 13.02 -9.88 -2.10
N THR A 425 12.03 -9.12 -1.65
CA THR A 425 10.64 -9.28 -2.02
C THR A 425 10.01 -7.91 -2.31
N THR A 426 8.75 -7.91 -2.69
CA THR A 426 7.89 -6.73 -2.73
C THR A 426 6.70 -6.94 -1.80
N ALA A 427 6.11 -5.86 -1.30
CA ALA A 427 4.85 -5.94 -0.58
C ALA A 427 3.73 -6.34 -1.56
N GLY A 428 3.40 -7.61 -1.59
CA GLY A 428 2.50 -8.23 -2.56
C GLY A 428 3.10 -8.39 -3.96
N ASP A 429 2.42 -9.16 -4.81
CA ASP A 429 2.72 -9.24 -6.25
C ASP A 429 1.91 -8.16 -6.96
N GLY A 430 2.61 -7.12 -7.44
CA GLY A 430 1.97 -5.99 -8.09
C GLY A 430 1.45 -6.25 -9.50
N ALA A 431 1.65 -7.44 -10.08
CA ALA A 431 1.32 -7.72 -11.48
C ALA A 431 1.78 -6.59 -12.44
N VAL A 432 3.00 -6.11 -12.26
CA VAL A 432 3.59 -4.97 -12.97
C VAL A 432 4.98 -5.29 -13.52
N THR A 433 5.30 -4.84 -14.73
CA THR A 433 6.62 -5.10 -15.33
C THR A 433 7.76 -4.39 -14.58
N LEU A 434 7.46 -3.35 -13.79
CA LEU A 434 8.42 -2.72 -12.88
C LEU A 434 9.03 -3.71 -11.87
N GLN A 435 8.27 -4.73 -11.47
CA GLN A 435 8.78 -5.81 -10.63
C GLN A 435 9.75 -6.72 -11.40
N ASP A 436 9.51 -6.93 -12.69
CA ASP A 436 10.43 -7.68 -13.55
C ASP A 436 11.76 -6.92 -13.69
N ASP A 437 11.71 -5.58 -13.85
CA ASP A 437 12.89 -4.71 -13.88
C ASP A 437 13.66 -4.78 -12.55
N LEU A 438 12.95 -4.78 -11.42
CA LEU A 438 13.55 -4.97 -10.09
C LEU A 438 14.24 -6.33 -9.97
N ILE A 439 13.62 -7.40 -10.47
CA ILE A 439 14.19 -8.77 -10.45
C ILE A 439 15.48 -8.83 -11.30
N ILE A 440 15.47 -8.21 -12.46
CA ILE A 440 16.65 -8.13 -13.34
C ILE A 440 17.77 -7.37 -12.63
N THR A 441 17.47 -6.19 -12.07
CA THR A 441 18.44 -5.38 -11.32
C THR A 441 18.98 -6.15 -10.09
N GLY A 442 18.12 -6.85 -9.36
CA GLY A 442 18.51 -7.65 -8.19
C GLY A 442 19.55 -8.72 -8.53
N ARG A 443 19.44 -9.34 -9.70
CA ARG A 443 20.42 -10.32 -10.18
C ARG A 443 21.82 -9.73 -10.39
N GLU A 444 21.92 -8.46 -10.80
CA GLU A 444 23.20 -7.76 -10.93
C GLU A 444 23.89 -7.58 -9.57
N PHE A 445 23.09 -7.51 -8.48
CA PHE A 445 23.57 -7.49 -7.08
C PHE A 445 23.79 -8.90 -6.50
N GLY A 446 23.60 -9.96 -7.30
CA GLY A 446 23.68 -11.35 -6.83
C GLY A 446 22.57 -11.71 -5.85
N ARG A 447 21.40 -11.04 -5.96
CA ARG A 447 20.23 -11.27 -5.11
C ARG A 447 19.11 -11.95 -5.90
N THR A 448 18.32 -12.76 -5.20
CA THR A 448 17.16 -13.45 -5.77
C THR A 448 15.85 -12.81 -5.29
N TYR A 449 14.84 -12.84 -6.14
CA TYR A 449 13.49 -12.45 -5.76
C TYR A 449 12.78 -13.62 -5.07
N THR A 450 12.19 -13.37 -3.92
CA THR A 450 11.33 -14.29 -3.19
C THR A 450 9.91 -13.71 -3.18
N PRO A 451 8.88 -14.41 -3.65
CA PRO A 451 7.50 -13.93 -3.59
C PRO A 451 7.05 -13.61 -2.16
N ASP A 452 6.07 -12.70 -2.01
CA ASP A 452 5.47 -12.39 -0.71
C ASP A 452 4.95 -13.69 -0.05
N PRO A 453 5.44 -14.05 1.15
CA PRO A 453 5.02 -15.27 1.83
C PRO A 453 3.58 -15.22 2.35
N LEU A 454 2.98 -14.03 2.44
CA LEU A 454 1.63 -13.81 2.97
C LEU A 454 0.74 -13.01 1.99
N PRO A 455 0.52 -13.49 0.76
CA PRO A 455 -0.19 -12.73 -0.27
C PRO A 455 -1.64 -12.43 0.12
N ALA A 456 -2.27 -13.27 0.95
CA ALA A 456 -3.62 -13.07 1.48
C ALA A 456 -3.72 -11.86 2.44
N ALA A 457 -2.60 -11.37 2.99
CA ALA A 457 -2.59 -10.21 3.87
C ALA A 457 -2.81 -8.88 3.13
N GLY A 458 -2.75 -8.87 1.79
CA GLY A 458 -2.96 -7.68 0.97
C GLY A 458 -1.95 -6.56 1.26
N ARG A 459 -0.69 -6.90 1.49
CA ARG A 459 0.37 -5.95 1.84
C ARG A 459 0.58 -4.88 0.77
N PHE A 460 0.30 -5.20 -0.51
CA PHE A 460 0.35 -4.24 -1.60
C PHE A 460 -0.51 -2.99 -1.34
N PHE A 461 -1.62 -3.14 -0.63
CA PHE A 461 -2.60 -2.08 -0.40
C PHE A 461 -2.41 -1.35 0.94
N ARG A 462 -1.25 -1.51 1.60
CA ARG A 462 -1.02 -1.02 2.96
C ARG A 462 0.09 0.02 3.07
N SER A 463 0.60 0.56 1.95
CA SER A 463 1.60 1.61 1.95
C SER A 463 1.42 2.56 0.76
N ASP A 464 2.11 3.67 0.75
CA ASP A 464 1.89 4.87 -0.08
C ASP A 464 1.93 4.67 -1.60
N HIS A 465 2.64 3.65 -2.10
CA HIS A 465 2.65 3.31 -3.52
C HIS A 465 1.25 2.97 -4.04
N PHE A 466 0.39 2.47 -3.17
CA PHE A 466 -0.95 2.06 -3.54
C PHE A 466 -1.82 3.24 -3.99
N SER A 467 -1.73 4.39 -3.35
CA SER A 467 -2.46 5.60 -3.76
C SER A 467 -2.16 6.00 -5.20
N LEU A 468 -0.88 5.87 -5.63
CA LEU A 468 -0.47 6.13 -7.00
C LEU A 468 -0.90 4.99 -7.94
N ALA A 469 -0.82 3.73 -7.49
CA ALA A 469 -1.28 2.56 -8.25
C ALA A 469 -2.78 2.66 -8.59
N LYS A 470 -3.64 3.06 -7.65
CA LYS A 470 -5.07 3.35 -7.87
C LYS A 470 -5.31 4.33 -9.04
N ARG A 471 -4.36 5.20 -9.32
CA ARG A 471 -4.39 6.18 -10.42
C ARG A 471 -3.59 5.73 -11.65
N GLY A 472 -3.25 4.44 -11.71
CA GLY A 472 -2.61 3.79 -12.84
C GLY A 472 -1.08 3.92 -12.90
N VAL A 473 -0.41 4.58 -11.96
CA VAL A 473 1.06 4.68 -11.95
C VAL A 473 1.66 3.31 -11.61
N PRO A 474 2.55 2.75 -12.46
CA PRO A 474 3.29 1.54 -12.12
C PRO A 474 4.08 1.72 -10.82
N ALA A 475 3.83 0.88 -9.82
CA ALA A 475 4.34 1.09 -8.47
C ALA A 475 4.75 -0.22 -7.80
N ILE A 476 5.80 -0.18 -6.98
CA ILE A 476 6.24 -1.26 -6.10
C ILE A 476 6.57 -0.70 -4.72
N SER A 477 6.39 -1.51 -3.68
CA SER A 477 6.97 -1.29 -2.36
C SER A 477 8.01 -2.38 -2.10
N PHE A 478 9.27 -1.96 -2.06
CA PHE A 478 10.39 -2.86 -1.87
C PHE A 478 10.49 -3.34 -0.41
N LYS A 479 10.83 -4.60 -0.22
CA LYS A 479 11.15 -5.18 1.08
C LYS A 479 12.41 -6.04 0.98
N SER A 480 13.26 -5.98 1.99
CA SER A 480 14.38 -6.92 2.13
C SER A 480 13.86 -8.34 2.29
N GLY A 481 14.57 -9.32 1.76
CA GLY A 481 14.26 -10.74 1.94
C GLY A 481 14.71 -11.29 3.29
N ASP A 482 14.33 -12.52 3.62
CA ASP A 482 14.63 -13.14 4.92
C ASP A 482 15.97 -13.87 4.96
N ASP A 483 16.56 -14.20 3.81
CA ASP A 483 17.85 -14.91 3.77
C ASP A 483 19.02 -13.95 4.00
N LEU A 484 19.24 -13.59 5.27
CA LEU A 484 20.34 -12.71 5.66
C LEU A 484 21.71 -13.34 5.35
N ARG A 485 22.68 -12.53 4.95
CA ARG A 485 24.08 -13.01 4.75
C ARG A 485 24.67 -13.56 6.04
N GLU A 486 24.23 -13.06 7.18
CA GLU A 486 24.59 -13.53 8.52
C GLU A 486 23.36 -14.17 9.18
N GLY A 487 23.44 -15.44 9.52
CA GLY A 487 22.36 -16.21 10.16
C GLY A 487 21.32 -16.79 9.21
N GLY A 488 21.34 -16.44 7.92
CA GLY A 488 20.45 -17.00 6.91
C GLY A 488 18.98 -16.67 7.13
N LYS A 489 18.10 -17.46 6.53
CA LYS A 489 16.64 -17.28 6.57
C LYS A 489 16.06 -17.31 7.98
N ALA A 490 16.58 -18.22 8.84
CA ALA A 490 16.11 -18.33 10.22
C ALA A 490 16.33 -17.03 11.01
N ALA A 491 17.44 -16.31 10.80
CA ALA A 491 17.70 -15.04 11.48
C ALA A 491 16.73 -13.95 11.01
N GLY A 492 16.41 -13.90 9.71
CA GLY A 492 15.42 -12.95 9.18
C GLY A 492 14.01 -13.22 9.72
N GLU A 493 13.58 -14.48 9.75
CA GLU A 493 12.27 -14.88 10.29
C GLU A 493 12.15 -14.59 11.79
N VAL A 494 13.21 -14.85 12.57
CA VAL A 494 13.24 -14.51 14.01
C VAL A 494 13.14 -13.00 14.20
N TRP A 495 13.88 -12.20 13.42
CA TRP A 495 13.80 -10.75 13.52
C TRP A 495 12.39 -10.23 13.21
N ASN A 496 11.79 -10.68 12.09
CA ASN A 496 10.43 -10.27 11.73
C ASN A 496 9.42 -10.61 12.82
N SER A 497 9.47 -11.85 13.33
CA SER A 497 8.54 -12.29 14.37
C SER A 497 8.69 -11.48 15.67
N ALA A 498 9.92 -11.14 16.03
CA ALA A 498 10.19 -10.30 17.22
C ALA A 498 9.70 -8.87 17.03
N TYR A 499 9.94 -8.28 15.84
CA TYR A 499 9.49 -6.94 15.51
C TYR A 499 7.96 -6.84 15.48
N ASP A 500 7.29 -7.76 14.77
CA ASP A 500 5.82 -7.79 14.66
C ASP A 500 5.14 -7.99 16.02
N ALA A 501 5.75 -8.78 16.91
CA ALA A 501 5.18 -9.09 18.22
C ALA A 501 5.44 -8.01 19.28
N GLY A 502 6.55 -7.28 19.19
CA GLY A 502 7.03 -6.45 20.30
C GLY A 502 7.32 -4.99 19.98
N SER A 503 7.56 -4.64 18.72
CA SER A 503 7.99 -3.28 18.35
C SER A 503 7.06 -2.59 17.36
N TYR A 504 6.47 -3.31 16.41
CA TYR A 504 5.61 -2.72 15.40
C TYR A 504 4.43 -1.98 16.03
N HIS A 505 4.33 -0.67 15.77
CA HIS A 505 3.35 0.25 16.36
C HIS A 505 3.37 0.27 17.90
N GLN A 506 4.57 0.12 18.49
CA GLN A 506 4.79 0.21 19.93
C GLN A 506 5.91 1.24 20.25
N PRO A 507 5.97 1.77 21.48
CA PRO A 507 7.10 2.62 21.88
C PRO A 507 8.46 1.95 21.70
N ALA A 508 8.51 0.62 21.72
CA ALA A 508 9.74 -0.18 21.54
C ALA A 508 10.33 -0.15 20.12
N ASP A 509 9.69 0.50 19.13
CA ASP A 509 10.31 0.76 17.82
C ASP A 509 11.28 1.96 17.90
N GLU A 510 12.41 1.72 18.55
CA GLU A 510 13.45 2.70 18.83
C GLU A 510 14.77 2.44 18.09
N PHE A 511 15.60 3.47 18.00
CA PHE A 511 16.99 3.31 17.59
C PHE A 511 17.80 2.65 18.72
N THR A 512 18.36 1.46 18.47
CA THR A 512 19.11 0.69 19.45
C THR A 512 20.63 0.73 19.22
N ALA A 513 21.41 0.35 20.23
CA ALA A 513 22.88 0.36 20.13
C ALA A 513 23.42 -0.67 19.12
N ASP A 514 22.67 -1.72 18.82
CA ASP A 514 22.98 -2.78 17.85
C ASP A 514 22.40 -2.52 16.47
N TRP A 515 21.89 -1.32 16.21
CA TRP A 515 21.32 -0.92 14.91
C TRP A 515 22.29 -1.14 13.75
N ARG A 516 21.83 -1.82 12.72
CA ARG A 516 22.61 -2.10 11.51
C ARG A 516 21.99 -1.45 10.28
N SER A 517 22.72 -0.56 9.65
CA SER A 517 22.28 0.10 8.41
C SER A 517 22.90 -0.48 7.14
N ASP A 518 23.76 -1.48 7.23
CA ASP A 518 24.40 -2.09 6.06
C ASP A 518 23.42 -2.83 5.16
N GLY A 519 22.40 -3.50 5.73
CA GLY A 519 21.30 -4.09 4.95
C GLY A 519 20.45 -3.01 4.27
N ILE A 520 20.07 -1.97 5.00
CA ILE A 520 19.29 -0.84 4.48
C ILE A 520 20.04 -0.13 3.34
N ALA A 521 21.37 0.04 3.49
CA ALA A 521 22.20 0.65 2.44
C ALA A 521 22.29 -0.23 1.20
N ALA A 522 22.43 -1.56 1.35
CA ALA A 522 22.43 -2.49 0.22
C ALA A 522 21.10 -2.51 -0.54
N ASP A 523 19.98 -2.37 0.17
CA ASP A 523 18.66 -2.22 -0.43
C ASP A 523 18.52 -0.87 -1.17
N ALA A 524 19.05 0.21 -0.58
CA ALA A 524 19.08 1.53 -1.21
C ALA A 524 19.93 1.56 -2.48
N ASP A 525 21.07 0.87 -2.51
CA ASP A 525 21.92 0.74 -3.70
C ASP A 525 21.15 0.06 -4.86
N LEU A 526 20.40 -1.00 -4.57
CA LEU A 526 19.59 -1.69 -5.56
C LEU A 526 18.50 -0.76 -6.12
N LEU A 527 17.74 -0.10 -5.24
CA LEU A 527 16.71 0.86 -5.64
C LEU A 527 17.27 2.06 -6.40
N TYR A 528 18.47 2.52 -6.04
CA TYR A 528 19.17 3.59 -6.75
C TYR A 528 19.51 3.18 -8.18
N VAL A 529 20.07 1.97 -8.38
CA VAL A 529 20.42 1.46 -9.72
C VAL A 529 19.18 1.26 -10.58
N LEU A 530 18.12 0.64 -10.04
CA LEU A 530 16.84 0.50 -10.73
C LEU A 530 16.28 1.85 -11.18
N GLY A 531 16.18 2.81 -10.25
CA GLY A 531 15.62 4.12 -10.57
C GLY A 531 16.48 4.92 -11.54
N ARG A 532 17.82 4.79 -11.48
CA ARG A 532 18.71 5.40 -12.48
C ARG A 532 18.53 4.79 -13.86
N GLY A 533 18.38 3.47 -13.95
CA GLY A 533 18.06 2.77 -15.19
C GLY A 533 16.78 3.32 -15.81
N LEU A 534 15.68 3.36 -15.05
CA LEU A 534 14.40 3.93 -15.47
C LEU A 534 14.50 5.41 -15.86
N ALA A 535 15.24 6.21 -15.08
CA ALA A 535 15.39 7.64 -15.33
C ALA A 535 16.29 7.96 -16.55
N SER A 536 17.09 7.00 -17.01
CA SER A 536 17.99 7.14 -18.16
C SER A 536 17.47 6.46 -19.42
N SER A 537 16.48 5.57 -19.32
CA SER A 537 15.88 4.83 -20.44
C SER A 537 14.66 5.56 -21.03
N ARG A 538 14.09 4.97 -22.08
CA ARG A 538 12.77 5.37 -22.65
C ARG A 538 11.68 4.34 -22.30
N GLU A 539 12.01 3.32 -21.51
CA GLU A 539 11.05 2.29 -21.09
C GLU A 539 9.97 2.87 -20.18
N TRP A 540 8.76 2.35 -20.36
CA TRP A 540 7.60 2.67 -19.54
C TRP A 540 7.05 1.38 -18.95
N PRO A 541 7.28 1.10 -17.67
CA PRO A 541 6.67 -0.05 -17.02
C PRO A 541 5.16 -0.06 -17.20
N GLN A 542 4.57 -1.26 -17.30
CA GLN A 542 3.17 -1.48 -17.57
C GLN A 542 2.56 -2.40 -16.51
N TRP A 543 1.28 -2.22 -16.23
CA TRP A 543 0.50 -3.21 -15.51
C TRP A 543 0.27 -4.42 -16.41
N LYS A 544 0.43 -5.63 -15.87
CA LYS A 544 0.21 -6.90 -16.59
C LYS A 544 -1.28 -7.15 -16.80
N ASP A 545 -1.60 -8.11 -17.66
CA ASP A 545 -2.97 -8.53 -17.92
C ASP A 545 -3.66 -9.00 -16.60
N GLY A 546 -4.91 -8.62 -16.42
CA GLY A 546 -5.68 -8.93 -15.22
C GLY A 546 -5.42 -8.02 -14.01
N SER A 547 -4.50 -7.03 -14.12
CA SER A 547 -4.36 -6.01 -13.08
C SER A 547 -5.52 -5.03 -13.11
N GLU A 548 -6.14 -4.77 -11.96
CA GLU A 548 -7.21 -3.79 -11.76
C GLU A 548 -6.79 -2.34 -12.05
N PHE A 549 -5.49 -2.05 -12.10
CA PHE A 549 -4.95 -0.71 -12.34
C PHE A 549 -4.65 -0.43 -13.81
N ARG A 550 -4.64 -1.46 -14.66
CA ARG A 550 -4.25 -1.35 -16.07
C ARG A 550 -5.16 -0.42 -16.86
N ALA A 551 -6.48 -0.56 -16.72
CA ALA A 551 -7.43 0.26 -17.48
C ALA A 551 -7.25 1.76 -17.21
N VAL A 552 -6.98 2.14 -15.95
CA VAL A 552 -6.72 3.54 -15.58
C VAL A 552 -5.42 4.03 -16.22
N ARG A 553 -4.37 3.20 -16.25
CA ARG A 553 -3.09 3.52 -16.90
C ARG A 553 -3.24 3.71 -18.39
N ASP A 554 -3.98 2.83 -19.05
CA ASP A 554 -4.18 2.85 -20.50
C ASP A 554 -5.02 4.05 -20.94
N ALA A 555 -6.03 4.45 -20.15
CA ALA A 555 -6.84 5.64 -20.41
C ALA A 555 -6.02 6.94 -20.47
N SER A 556 -4.92 7.02 -19.72
CA SER A 556 -4.01 8.18 -19.72
C SER A 556 -2.90 8.12 -20.77
N ALA A 557 -2.88 7.10 -21.65
CA ALA A 557 -1.76 6.88 -22.57
C ALA A 557 -1.52 8.04 -23.55
N ALA A 558 -2.58 8.70 -24.00
CA ALA A 558 -2.50 9.83 -24.94
C ALA A 558 -1.84 11.09 -24.33
N GLU A 559 -1.78 11.20 -23.02
CA GLU A 559 -1.17 12.34 -22.30
C GLU A 559 0.35 12.18 -22.13
N ARG A 560 0.90 11.02 -22.49
CA ARG A 560 2.34 10.75 -22.37
C ARG A 560 3.10 11.36 -23.53
N PRO A 561 4.27 11.98 -23.29
CA PRO A 561 5.15 12.45 -24.36
C PRO A 561 5.55 11.28 -25.29
N ARG A 562 5.50 11.54 -26.59
CA ARG A 562 5.94 10.58 -27.62
C ARG A 562 7.47 10.51 -27.71
#